data_56d2a5e13ba89b23ac652f0e202755eb
#
_entry.id   56d2a5e13ba89b23ac652f0e202755eb
#
_cell.length_a   1.000
_cell.length_b   1.000
_cell.length_c   1.000
_cell.angle_alpha   90.00
_cell.angle_beta   90.00
_cell.angle_gamma   90.00
#
_symmetry.space_group_name_H-M   'P 1'
#
loop_
_entity.id
_entity.type
_entity.pdbx_description
1 polymer ?
#
loop_
_entity_poly.entity_id
_entity_poly.type
_entity_poly.pdbx_seq_one_letter_code
_entity_poly.pdbx_strand_id
1 'polypeptide(L)'
;MASSKARVQRKAQANAPSHVKRKMLSAHLSVELREEYGVRSARVCKGDTVAIIRGEEDVRGTEAKVLDVFTKTGRVSVEGVTINQADGTAIAHPVHASNLIITKFNTEDQWRMDSLSRKKEAKE
;
A
#
# COMPACT_ATOMS: atom_id res chain seq x y z
N MET A 1 -19.84 9.53 -14.51
CA MET A 1 -20.62 8.34 -14.18
C MET A 1 -19.78 7.08 -14.41
N ALA A 2 -19.74 6.19 -13.46
CA ALA A 2 -18.94 4.96 -13.59
C ALA A 2 -19.60 3.99 -14.56
N SER A 3 -18.82 3.40 -15.46
CA SER A 3 -19.29 2.39 -16.41
C SER A 3 -18.95 1.00 -15.90
N SER A 4 -19.81 0.02 -16.20
CA SER A 4 -19.57 -1.38 -15.89
C SER A 4 -18.65 -2.08 -16.90
N LYS A 5 -18.34 -1.43 -18.01
CA LYS A 5 -17.47 -2.01 -19.04
C LYS A 5 -16.01 -2.05 -18.55
N ALA A 6 -15.39 -3.21 -18.67
CA ALA A 6 -14.01 -3.40 -18.20
C ALA A 6 -13.01 -2.47 -18.90
N ARG A 7 -13.16 -2.24 -20.20
CA ARG A 7 -12.25 -1.35 -20.94
C ARG A 7 -12.33 0.09 -20.45
N VAL A 8 -13.53 0.56 -20.09
CA VAL A 8 -13.74 1.92 -19.58
C VAL A 8 -13.11 2.06 -18.19
N GLN A 9 -13.27 1.05 -17.34
CA GLN A 9 -12.65 1.04 -16.00
C GLN A 9 -11.14 1.06 -16.07
N ARG A 10 -10.53 0.27 -16.97
CA ARG A 10 -9.07 0.27 -17.15
C ARG A 10 -8.56 1.63 -17.64
N LYS A 11 -9.28 2.23 -18.59
CA LYS A 11 -8.93 3.57 -19.10
C LYS A 11 -9.03 4.62 -18.00
N ALA A 12 -10.09 4.54 -17.19
CA ALA A 12 -10.27 5.46 -16.05
C ALA A 12 -9.12 5.36 -15.05
N GLN A 13 -8.64 4.15 -14.75
CA GLN A 13 -7.49 3.95 -13.87
C GLN A 13 -6.21 4.52 -14.47
N ALA A 14 -5.97 4.30 -15.76
CA ALA A 14 -4.77 4.79 -16.43
C ALA A 14 -4.74 6.32 -16.51
N ASN A 15 -5.89 6.95 -16.71
CA ASN A 15 -6.01 8.40 -16.88
C ASN A 15 -6.37 9.14 -15.58
N ALA A 16 -6.50 8.43 -14.47
CA ALA A 16 -6.88 9.02 -13.20
C ALA A 16 -5.88 10.09 -12.74
N PRO A 17 -6.34 11.22 -12.19
CA PRO A 17 -5.43 12.21 -11.60
C PRO A 17 -4.76 11.65 -10.35
N SER A 18 -3.66 12.28 -9.92
CA SER A 18 -2.84 11.76 -8.82
C SER A 18 -3.60 11.60 -7.51
N HIS A 19 -4.57 12.47 -7.23
CA HIS A 19 -5.36 12.35 -6.00
C HIS A 19 -6.24 11.10 -5.97
N VAL A 20 -6.69 10.62 -7.14
CA VAL A 20 -7.44 9.36 -7.26
C VAL A 20 -6.49 8.16 -7.21
N LYS A 21 -5.34 8.24 -7.88
CA LYS A 21 -4.34 7.16 -7.86
C LYS A 21 -3.81 6.89 -6.47
N ARG A 22 -3.67 7.92 -5.64
CA ARG A 22 -3.25 7.73 -4.24
C ARG A 22 -4.24 6.91 -3.43
N LYS A 23 -5.54 7.01 -3.71
CA LYS A 23 -6.56 6.18 -3.06
C LYS A 23 -6.43 4.71 -3.44
N MET A 24 -5.91 4.42 -4.62
CA MET A 24 -5.71 3.06 -5.10
C MET A 24 -4.53 2.36 -4.40
N LEU A 25 -3.64 3.13 -3.75
CA LEU A 25 -2.52 2.62 -2.97
C LEU A 25 -2.96 2.24 -1.55
N SER A 26 -4.00 1.43 -1.44
CA SER A 26 -4.51 0.98 -0.15
C SER A 26 -4.13 -0.46 0.09
N ALA A 27 -3.71 -0.76 1.31
CA ALA A 27 -3.41 -2.10 1.76
C ALA A 27 -4.29 -2.46 2.96
N HIS A 28 -4.57 -3.73 3.15
CA HIS A 28 -5.30 -4.21 4.31
C HIS A 28 -4.46 -4.04 5.56
N LEU A 29 -5.11 -3.83 6.68
CA LEU A 29 -4.44 -3.74 7.98
C LEU A 29 -4.36 -5.13 8.61
N SER A 30 -3.38 -5.33 9.50
CA SER A 30 -3.32 -6.51 10.34
C SER A 30 -4.53 -6.55 11.27
N VAL A 31 -4.84 -7.72 11.80
CA VAL A 31 -5.98 -7.88 12.72
C VAL A 31 -5.88 -6.92 13.90
N GLU A 32 -4.69 -6.77 14.46
CA GLU A 32 -4.44 -5.87 15.58
C GLU A 32 -4.77 -4.41 15.25
N LEU A 33 -4.32 -3.94 14.07
CA LEU A 33 -4.60 -2.57 13.63
C LEU A 33 -6.07 -2.35 13.30
N ARG A 34 -6.74 -3.37 12.75
CA ARG A 34 -8.19 -3.29 12.49
C ARG A 34 -8.98 -3.09 13.78
N GLU A 35 -8.61 -3.81 14.83
CA GLU A 35 -9.25 -3.67 16.13
C GLU A 35 -8.95 -2.32 16.76
N GLU A 36 -7.70 -1.87 16.67
CA GLU A 36 -7.26 -0.61 17.26
C GLU A 36 -7.88 0.61 16.59
N TYR A 37 -7.92 0.65 15.26
CA TYR A 37 -8.39 1.82 14.51
C TYR A 37 -9.80 1.67 13.94
N GLY A 38 -10.38 0.48 13.99
CA GLY A 38 -11.73 0.23 13.51
C GLY A 38 -11.90 0.36 12.00
N VAL A 39 -10.81 0.32 11.22
CA VAL A 39 -10.84 0.40 9.76
C VAL A 39 -10.20 -0.85 9.17
N ARG A 40 -10.65 -1.22 7.98
CA ARG A 40 -10.20 -2.44 7.32
C ARG A 40 -8.92 -2.25 6.51
N SER A 41 -8.75 -1.08 5.94
CA SER A 41 -7.61 -0.77 5.08
C SER A 41 -7.22 0.69 5.23
N ALA A 42 -6.00 1.01 4.82
CA ALA A 42 -5.50 2.37 4.82
C ALA A 42 -4.50 2.54 3.69
N ARG A 43 -4.25 3.78 3.29
CA ARG A 43 -3.22 4.08 2.29
C ARG A 43 -1.85 3.75 2.83
N VAL A 44 -1.02 3.18 1.97
CA VAL A 44 0.37 2.89 2.31
C VAL A 44 1.17 4.19 2.17
N CYS A 45 1.95 4.49 3.19
CA CYS A 45 2.84 5.65 3.20
C CYS A 45 4.28 5.20 3.42
N LYS A 46 5.21 6.05 3.02
CA LYS A 46 6.64 5.82 3.25
C LYS A 46 6.92 5.70 4.75
N GLY A 47 7.68 4.72 5.13
CA GLY A 47 8.04 4.47 6.53
C GLY A 47 7.11 3.51 7.27
N ASP A 48 6.00 3.08 6.68
CA ASP A 48 5.12 2.07 7.26
C ASP A 48 5.82 0.71 7.26
N THR A 49 5.53 -0.12 8.25
CA THR A 49 5.98 -1.51 8.25
C THR A 49 4.88 -2.39 7.65
N VAL A 50 5.25 -3.17 6.66
CA VAL A 50 4.31 -4.02 5.92
C VAL A 50 4.81 -5.46 5.84
N ALA A 51 3.89 -6.40 5.73
CA ALA A 51 4.20 -7.81 5.46
C ALA A 51 3.67 -8.17 4.07
N ILE A 52 4.45 -8.90 3.30
CA ILE A 52 4.07 -9.34 1.96
C ILE A 52 3.33 -10.67 2.07
N ILE A 53 2.07 -10.71 1.64
CA ILE A 53 1.23 -11.90 1.75
C ILE A 53 1.10 -12.68 0.44
N ARG A 54 1.40 -12.04 -0.69
CA ARG A 54 1.33 -12.66 -2.01
C ARG A 54 2.57 -12.30 -2.81
N GLY A 55 3.02 -13.22 -3.62
CA GLY A 55 4.18 -13.03 -4.47
C GLY A 55 5.01 -14.31 -4.54
N GLU A 56 6.25 -14.17 -4.95
CA GLU A 56 7.19 -15.28 -5.01
C GLU A 56 7.50 -15.80 -3.62
N GLU A 57 7.84 -17.07 -3.51
CA GLU A 57 8.14 -17.71 -2.23
C GLU A 57 9.25 -17.00 -1.46
N ASP A 58 10.24 -16.46 -2.16
CA ASP A 58 11.38 -15.78 -1.56
C ASP A 58 10.98 -14.49 -0.84
N VAL A 59 9.94 -13.81 -1.31
CA VAL A 59 9.51 -12.53 -0.73
C VAL A 59 8.26 -12.65 0.12
N ARG A 60 7.47 -13.69 -0.08
CA ARG A 60 6.24 -13.90 0.69
C ARG A 60 6.56 -14.16 2.16
N GLY A 61 5.87 -13.45 3.03
CA GLY A 61 6.11 -13.51 4.47
C GLY A 61 7.16 -12.52 4.98
N THR A 62 7.81 -11.78 4.09
CA THR A 62 8.79 -10.75 4.48
C THR A 62 8.07 -9.58 5.15
N GLU A 63 8.55 -9.17 6.32
CA GLU A 63 8.06 -7.98 7.01
C GLU A 63 9.17 -6.94 7.05
N ALA A 64 8.92 -5.77 6.47
CA ALA A 64 9.92 -4.71 6.38
C ALA A 64 9.26 -3.34 6.18
N LYS A 65 10.07 -2.29 6.21
CA LYS A 65 9.59 -0.93 6.02
C LYS A 65 9.42 -0.58 4.55
N VAL A 66 8.46 0.27 4.27
CA VAL A 66 8.26 0.86 2.95
C VAL A 66 9.32 1.94 2.73
N LEU A 67 10.11 1.75 1.68
CA LEU A 67 11.17 2.72 1.31
C LEU A 67 10.61 3.84 0.45
N ASP A 68 9.72 3.50 -0.48
CA ASP A 68 9.16 4.48 -1.41
C ASP A 68 7.79 4.04 -1.92
N VAL A 69 7.00 5.00 -2.37
CA VAL A 69 5.64 4.75 -2.86
C VAL A 69 5.50 5.34 -4.26
N PHE A 70 5.14 4.51 -5.23
CA PHE A 70 4.99 4.90 -6.63
C PHE A 70 3.49 5.04 -6.94
N THR A 71 2.97 6.23 -6.78
CA THR A 71 1.54 6.53 -6.99
C THR A 71 1.10 6.22 -8.42
N LYS A 72 1.96 6.50 -9.37
CA LYS A 72 1.65 6.34 -10.80
C LYS A 72 1.36 4.90 -11.20
N THR A 73 2.08 3.95 -10.61
CA THR A 73 1.93 2.52 -10.92
C THR A 73 1.14 1.75 -9.87
N GLY A 74 0.85 2.36 -8.72
CA GLY A 74 0.18 1.70 -7.61
C GLY A 74 1.05 0.70 -6.88
N ARG A 75 2.37 0.86 -6.93
CA ARG A 75 3.33 -0.06 -6.35
C ARG A 75 4.18 0.59 -5.28
N VAL A 76 4.75 -0.23 -4.43
CA VAL A 76 5.49 0.18 -3.24
C VAL A 76 6.83 -0.54 -3.22
N SER A 77 7.90 0.20 -2.96
CA SER A 77 9.23 -0.38 -2.75
C SER A 77 9.39 -0.73 -1.27
N VAL A 78 9.68 -2.00 -0.99
CA VAL A 78 9.83 -2.52 0.38
C VAL A 78 11.29 -2.90 0.61
N GLU A 79 11.81 -2.58 1.78
CA GLU A 79 13.18 -2.90 2.16
C GLU A 79 13.44 -4.41 2.06
N GLY A 80 14.55 -4.79 1.45
CA GLY A 80 14.94 -6.18 1.29
C GLY A 80 14.31 -6.92 0.12
N VAL A 81 13.35 -6.32 -0.56
CA VAL A 81 12.73 -6.92 -1.75
C VAL A 81 13.39 -6.31 -2.99
N THR A 82 14.31 -7.07 -3.57
CA THR A 82 15.11 -6.63 -4.73
C THR A 82 15.14 -7.71 -5.81
N ILE A 83 15.46 -7.29 -7.02
CA ILE A 83 15.69 -8.18 -8.14
C ILE A 83 17.07 -7.86 -8.74
N ASN A 84 17.81 -8.89 -9.10
CA ASN A 84 19.13 -8.71 -9.72
C ASN A 84 18.97 -8.46 -11.21
N GLN A 85 19.65 -7.41 -11.70
CA GLN A 85 19.75 -7.18 -13.14
C GLN A 85 20.75 -8.14 -13.77
N ALA A 86 20.77 -8.20 -15.10
CA ALA A 86 21.70 -9.05 -15.83
C ALA A 86 23.16 -8.72 -15.54
N ASP A 87 23.49 -7.47 -15.18
CA ASP A 87 24.82 -7.03 -14.82
C ASP A 87 25.20 -7.34 -13.36
N GLY A 88 24.30 -7.94 -12.60
CA GLY A 88 24.52 -8.28 -11.19
C GLY A 88 24.10 -7.22 -10.19
N THR A 89 23.65 -6.05 -10.66
CA THR A 89 23.20 -4.97 -9.77
C THR A 89 21.83 -5.31 -9.17
N ALA A 90 21.69 -5.16 -7.86
CA ALA A 90 20.39 -5.32 -7.18
C ALA A 90 19.59 -4.02 -7.28
N ILE A 91 18.37 -4.12 -7.78
CA ILE A 91 17.44 -2.99 -7.85
C ILE A 91 16.17 -3.32 -7.07
N ALA A 92 15.47 -2.27 -6.61
CA ALA A 92 14.22 -2.45 -5.91
C ALA A 92 13.19 -3.11 -6.81
N HIS A 93 12.46 -4.10 -6.27
CA HIS A 93 11.37 -4.77 -6.98
C HIS A 93 10.05 -4.29 -6.38
N PRO A 94 9.33 -3.36 -7.03
CA PRO A 94 8.11 -2.82 -6.48
C PRO A 94 7.01 -3.87 -6.35
N VAL A 95 6.28 -3.85 -5.25
CA VAL A 95 5.19 -4.77 -4.94
C VAL A 95 3.88 -3.99 -4.96
N HIS A 96 2.84 -4.56 -5.58
CA HIS A 96 1.53 -3.92 -5.60
C HIS A 96 0.95 -3.83 -4.18
N ALA A 97 0.31 -2.72 -3.86
CA ALA A 97 -0.22 -2.47 -2.51
C ALA A 97 -1.21 -3.54 -2.04
N SER A 98 -1.96 -4.15 -2.95
CA SER A 98 -2.92 -5.21 -2.61
C SER A 98 -2.27 -6.50 -2.10
N ASN A 99 -0.97 -6.67 -2.34
CA ASN A 99 -0.21 -7.85 -1.88
C ASN A 99 0.39 -7.65 -0.49
N LEU A 100 0.12 -6.52 0.14
CA LEU A 100 0.69 -6.12 1.43
C LEU A 100 -0.37 -6.09 2.52
N ILE A 101 0.10 -6.32 3.76
CA ILE A 101 -0.67 -6.05 4.97
C ILE A 101 0.16 -5.08 5.81
N ILE A 102 -0.44 -3.96 6.21
CA ILE A 102 0.22 -2.99 7.08
C ILE A 102 0.21 -3.54 8.51
N THR A 103 1.39 -3.71 9.10
CA THR A 103 1.53 -4.20 10.46
C THR A 103 1.79 -3.09 11.47
N LYS A 104 2.40 -1.99 11.03
CA LYS A 104 2.63 -0.80 11.85
C LYS A 104 2.55 0.45 10.99
N PHE A 105 1.92 1.49 11.51
CA PHE A 105 1.89 2.79 10.86
C PHE A 105 3.13 3.61 11.20
N ASN A 106 3.56 4.43 10.25
CA ASN A 106 4.48 5.51 10.52
C ASN A 106 3.68 6.64 11.18
N THR A 107 4.00 6.96 12.42
CA THR A 107 3.27 7.93 13.23
C THR A 107 3.79 9.36 13.12
N GLU A 108 4.76 9.61 12.27
CA GLU A 108 5.34 10.95 12.08
C GLU A 108 4.35 11.95 11.51
N ASP A 109 3.41 11.48 10.67
CA ASP A 109 2.41 12.35 10.04
C ASP A 109 1.18 12.48 10.96
N GLN A 110 1.08 13.62 11.63
CA GLN A 110 -0.02 13.91 12.54
C GLN A 110 -1.38 13.96 11.83
N TRP A 111 -1.43 14.48 10.61
CA TRP A 111 -2.66 14.54 9.82
C TRP A 111 -3.24 13.16 9.55
N ARG A 112 -2.36 12.22 9.25
CA ARG A 112 -2.74 10.82 9.00
C ARG A 112 -3.32 10.18 10.27
N MET A 113 -2.66 10.39 11.39
CA MET A 113 -3.11 9.83 12.68
C MET A 113 -4.45 10.44 13.11
N ASP A 114 -4.63 11.75 12.91
CA ASP A 114 -5.90 12.42 13.18
C ASP A 114 -7.03 11.89 12.30
N SER A 115 -6.74 11.61 11.02
CA SER A 115 -7.71 11.03 10.10
C SER A 115 -8.16 9.63 10.54
N LEU A 116 -7.22 8.80 10.98
CA LEU A 116 -7.52 7.46 11.48
C LEU A 116 -8.34 7.51 12.77
N SER A 117 -8.01 8.45 13.67
CA SER A 117 -8.76 8.65 14.91
C SER A 117 -10.20 9.07 14.62
N ARG A 118 -10.42 9.96 13.65
CA ARG A 118 -11.77 10.38 13.26
C ARG A 118 -12.60 9.23 12.72
N LYS A 119 -11.99 8.34 11.95
CA LYS A 119 -12.67 7.15 11.41
C LYS A 119 -13.07 6.19 12.52
N LYS A 120 -12.23 6.04 13.54
CA LYS A 120 -12.52 5.22 14.71
C LYS A 120 -13.71 5.78 15.49
N GLU A 121 -13.69 7.08 15.78
CA GLU A 121 -14.77 7.77 16.48
C GLU A 121 -16.11 7.69 15.72
N ALA A 122 -16.07 7.80 14.40
CA ALA A 122 -17.28 7.73 13.59
C ALA A 122 -17.95 6.36 13.63
N LYS A 123 -17.22 5.28 13.95
CA LYS A 123 -17.76 3.93 14.08
C LYS A 123 -18.25 3.59 15.47
N GLU A 124 -17.82 4.33 16.47
CA GLU A 124 -18.31 4.24 17.84
C GLU A 124 -19.60 5.07 17.98
#